data_f9e50fdd32ee4c964f283f2ad47a2d09
#
_entry.id   f9e50fdd32ee4c964f283f2ad47a2d09
#
_cell.length_a   1.000
_cell.length_b   1.000
_cell.length_c   1.000
_cell.angle_alpha   90.00
_cell.angle_beta   90.00
_cell.angle_gamma   90.00
#
_symmetry.space_group_name_H-M   'P 1'
#
loop_
_entity.id
_entity.type
_entity.pdbx_description
1 polymer ?
#
loop_
_entity_poly.entity_id
_entity_poly.type
_entity_poly.pdbx_seq_one_letter_code
_entity_poly.pdbx_strand_id
1 'polypeptide(L)'
;VRHTEREIDGEDPPLTALGVARAQALAATLRDAGISAIITTQWKRARDSAAPLAAILRITPEVVPVYDGKALENSQAVAAAVRRHKDEIVLVVGHITVTGVIAALGGPRLPTICDNVFSDLFQLTPALGEQGLVHLHYGAAENISPSCRISAPVRERQE
;
A
#
# COMPACT_ATOMS: atom_id res chain seq x y z
N VAL A 1 -0.01 0.21 1.20
CA VAL A 1 1.40 0.42 0.82
C VAL A 1 1.64 0.01 -0.63
N ARG A 2 2.66 0.57 -1.26
CA ARG A 2 3.27 0.06 -2.49
C ARG A 2 4.13 -1.17 -2.17
N HIS A 3 4.27 -2.11 -3.14
CA HIS A 3 5.28 -3.17 -3.05
C HIS A 3 6.68 -2.58 -2.85
N THR A 4 7.58 -3.34 -2.25
CA THR A 4 8.97 -2.91 -1.99
C THR A 4 9.84 -2.99 -3.26
N GLU A 5 11.11 -2.62 -3.16
CA GLU A 5 12.03 -2.53 -4.29
C GLU A 5 12.17 -3.88 -5.01
N ARG A 6 12.03 -3.85 -6.34
CA ARG A 6 12.15 -5.02 -7.21
C ARG A 6 13.34 -4.90 -8.15
N GLU A 7 13.83 -6.01 -8.65
CA GLU A 7 14.75 -6.03 -9.78
C GLU A 7 14.07 -5.43 -11.01
N ILE A 8 14.87 -4.95 -11.96
CA ILE A 8 14.38 -4.28 -13.17
C ILE A 8 14.19 -5.24 -14.35
N ASP A 9 14.92 -6.36 -14.34
CA ASP A 9 14.95 -7.31 -15.44
C ASP A 9 13.85 -8.38 -15.30
N GLY A 10 13.17 -8.68 -16.41
CA GLY A 10 12.13 -9.70 -16.50
C GLY A 10 10.71 -9.15 -16.40
N GLU A 11 9.74 -9.98 -16.75
CA GLU A 11 8.31 -9.65 -16.76
C GLU A 11 7.73 -9.50 -15.34
N ASP A 12 8.11 -10.40 -14.43
CA ASP A 12 7.67 -10.38 -13.03
C ASP A 12 8.88 -10.59 -12.09
N PRO A 13 9.79 -9.59 -11.99
CA PRO A 13 11.04 -9.73 -11.27
C PRO A 13 10.84 -9.86 -9.76
N PRO A 14 11.77 -10.56 -9.07
CA PRO A 14 11.77 -10.68 -7.63
C PRO A 14 12.10 -9.35 -6.95
N LEU A 15 11.96 -9.32 -5.62
CA LEU A 15 12.46 -8.21 -4.82
C LEU A 15 14.00 -8.17 -4.83
N THR A 16 14.55 -6.96 -4.78
CA THR A 16 15.98 -6.77 -4.48
C THR A 16 16.28 -7.13 -3.03
N ALA A 17 17.55 -7.24 -2.66
CA ALA A 17 17.95 -7.41 -1.25
C ALA A 17 17.41 -6.28 -0.35
N LEU A 18 17.39 -5.03 -0.85
CA LEU A 18 16.80 -3.89 -0.16
C LEU A 18 15.28 -4.05 -0.02
N GLY A 19 14.60 -4.50 -1.08
CA GLY A 19 13.17 -4.77 -1.06
C GLY A 19 12.78 -5.86 -0.06
N VAL A 20 13.58 -6.92 0.05
CA VAL A 20 13.39 -7.97 1.06
C VAL A 20 13.54 -7.39 2.47
N ALA A 21 14.58 -6.58 2.72
CA ALA A 21 14.77 -5.94 4.01
C ALA A 21 13.62 -4.98 4.35
N ARG A 22 13.10 -4.24 3.36
CA ARG A 22 11.94 -3.36 3.54
C ARG A 22 10.66 -4.14 3.80
N ALA A 23 10.43 -5.28 3.15
CA ALA A 23 9.30 -6.16 3.42
C ALA A 23 9.33 -6.70 4.87
N GLN A 24 10.51 -7.03 5.38
CA GLN A 24 10.70 -7.41 6.79
C GLN A 24 10.42 -6.23 7.74
N ALA A 25 10.85 -5.01 7.38
CA ALA A 25 10.57 -3.81 8.15
C ALA A 25 9.06 -3.50 8.17
N LEU A 26 8.34 -3.68 7.06
CA LEU A 26 6.89 -3.57 7.00
C LEU A 26 6.24 -4.55 7.99
N ALA A 27 6.67 -5.81 7.98
CA ALA A 27 6.17 -6.82 8.89
C ALA A 27 6.43 -6.46 10.36
N ALA A 28 7.64 -5.98 10.69
CA ALA A 28 7.98 -5.53 12.04
C ALA A 28 7.13 -4.33 12.49
N THR A 29 6.84 -3.40 11.58
CA THR A 29 6.01 -2.21 11.85
C THR A 29 4.55 -2.58 12.11
N LEU A 30 4.01 -3.57 11.39
CA LEU A 30 2.57 -3.86 11.37
C LEU A 30 2.15 -5.13 12.13
N ARG A 31 3.09 -5.91 12.68
CA ARG A 31 2.80 -7.18 13.36
C ARG A 31 1.77 -7.06 14.48
N ASP A 32 1.75 -5.93 15.17
CA ASP A 32 0.88 -5.69 16.33
C ASP A 32 -0.27 -4.70 15.98
N ALA A 33 -0.47 -4.39 14.69
CA ALA A 33 -1.49 -3.44 14.23
C ALA A 33 -2.91 -4.04 14.13
N GLY A 34 -3.10 -5.30 14.52
CA GLY A 34 -4.42 -5.95 14.48
C GLY A 34 -4.90 -6.31 13.06
N ILE A 35 -3.99 -6.41 12.10
CA ILE A 35 -4.34 -6.79 10.72
C ILE A 35 -4.90 -8.21 10.71
N SER A 36 -6.07 -8.39 10.13
CA SER A 36 -6.79 -9.66 10.00
C SER A 36 -6.97 -10.12 8.55
N ALA A 37 -6.75 -9.23 7.57
CA ALA A 37 -6.78 -9.57 6.16
C ALA A 37 -5.64 -8.87 5.40
N ILE A 38 -5.13 -9.54 4.36
CA ILE A 38 -4.09 -9.00 3.47
C ILE A 38 -4.58 -9.16 2.03
N ILE A 39 -4.54 -8.09 1.26
CA ILE A 39 -4.86 -8.07 -0.17
C ILE A 39 -3.59 -7.73 -0.95
N THR A 40 -3.28 -8.54 -1.95
CA THR A 40 -2.17 -8.32 -2.87
C THR A 40 -2.66 -8.34 -4.31
N THR A 41 -1.79 -7.93 -5.24
CA THR A 41 -1.99 -8.21 -6.67
C THR A 41 -1.36 -9.54 -7.06
N GLN A 42 -1.60 -10.03 -8.29
CA GLN A 42 -1.00 -11.27 -8.81
C GLN A 42 0.53 -11.21 -8.96
N TRP A 43 1.10 -10.01 -8.99
CA TRP A 43 2.52 -9.80 -9.22
C TRP A 43 3.37 -10.29 -8.04
N LYS A 44 4.47 -10.96 -8.35
CA LYS A 44 5.41 -11.50 -7.37
C LYS A 44 5.88 -10.43 -6.38
N ARG A 45 6.24 -9.25 -6.87
CA ARG A 45 6.66 -8.12 -6.02
C ARG A 45 5.67 -7.74 -4.94
N ALA A 46 4.36 -7.78 -5.22
CA ALA A 46 3.34 -7.46 -4.22
C ALA A 46 3.18 -8.60 -3.20
N ARG A 47 3.16 -9.84 -3.67
CA ARG A 47 3.06 -11.03 -2.81
C ARG A 47 4.28 -11.17 -1.90
N ASP A 48 5.49 -11.03 -2.47
CA ASP A 48 6.74 -11.14 -1.71
C ASP A 48 6.88 -10.01 -0.67
N SER A 49 6.39 -8.80 -0.97
CA SER A 49 6.35 -7.69 0.00
C SER A 49 5.42 -7.97 1.18
N ALA A 50 4.32 -8.69 0.95
CA ALA A 50 3.37 -9.05 2.00
C ALA A 50 3.79 -10.32 2.78
N ALA A 51 4.59 -11.19 2.18
CA ALA A 51 4.87 -12.53 2.66
C ALA A 51 5.42 -12.59 4.10
N PRO A 52 6.36 -11.72 4.55
CA PRO A 52 6.85 -11.77 5.92
C PRO A 52 5.74 -11.52 6.95
N LEU A 53 4.87 -10.54 6.72
CA LEU A 53 3.76 -10.25 7.62
C LEU A 53 2.69 -11.34 7.57
N ALA A 54 2.35 -11.82 6.38
CA ALA A 54 1.40 -12.91 6.17
C ALA A 54 1.82 -14.16 6.95
N ALA A 55 3.11 -14.50 6.95
CA ALA A 55 3.65 -15.62 7.71
C ALA A 55 3.53 -15.42 9.23
N ILE A 56 3.88 -14.23 9.74
CA ILE A 56 3.77 -13.90 11.17
C ILE A 56 2.33 -14.00 11.65
N LEU A 57 1.39 -13.44 10.88
CA LEU A 57 -0.04 -13.40 11.25
C LEU A 57 -0.80 -14.68 10.85
N ARG A 58 -0.16 -15.59 10.11
CA ARG A 58 -0.77 -16.83 9.55
C ARG A 58 -2.00 -16.52 8.67
N ILE A 59 -1.92 -15.44 7.91
CA ILE A 59 -2.95 -15.02 6.97
C ILE A 59 -2.55 -15.46 5.56
N THR A 60 -3.49 -16.06 4.82
CA THR A 60 -3.34 -16.28 3.38
C THR A 60 -3.82 -15.04 2.65
N PRO A 61 -2.94 -14.31 1.91
CA PRO A 61 -3.36 -13.12 1.20
C PRO A 61 -4.40 -13.40 0.12
N GLU A 62 -5.44 -12.57 0.04
CA GLU A 62 -6.34 -12.51 -1.10
C GLU A 62 -5.63 -11.86 -2.29
N VAL A 63 -5.69 -12.48 -3.47
CA VAL A 63 -5.11 -11.94 -4.69
C VAL A 63 -6.19 -11.28 -5.53
N VAL A 64 -6.07 -9.98 -5.76
CA VAL A 64 -6.93 -9.22 -6.67
C VAL A 64 -6.15 -8.93 -7.95
N PRO A 65 -6.53 -9.52 -9.10
CA PRO A 65 -5.85 -9.28 -10.38
C PRO A 65 -5.96 -7.81 -10.81
N VAL A 66 -4.84 -7.27 -11.32
CA VAL A 66 -4.75 -5.92 -11.87
C VAL A 66 -4.16 -5.97 -13.27
N TYR A 67 -4.57 -5.04 -14.14
CA TYR A 67 -4.22 -5.05 -15.55
C TYR A 67 -3.63 -3.71 -15.96
N ASP A 68 -2.65 -3.75 -16.87
CA ASP A 68 -2.00 -2.54 -17.39
C ASP A 68 -3.01 -1.64 -18.13
N GLY A 69 -2.83 -0.33 -18.00
CA GLY A 69 -3.70 0.67 -18.59
C GLY A 69 -5.09 0.83 -17.93
N LYS A 70 -5.42 0.02 -16.91
CA LYS A 70 -6.73 0.01 -16.24
C LYS A 70 -6.65 0.52 -14.80
N ALA A 71 -5.97 1.65 -14.58
CA ALA A 71 -5.70 2.16 -13.24
C ALA A 71 -6.97 2.39 -12.39
N LEU A 72 -8.02 2.94 -13.00
CA LEU A 72 -9.28 3.19 -12.30
C LEU A 72 -10.00 1.89 -11.94
N GLU A 73 -10.16 0.99 -12.90
CA GLU A 73 -10.82 -0.31 -12.70
C GLU A 73 -10.07 -1.16 -11.67
N ASN A 74 -8.73 -1.16 -11.74
CA ASN A 74 -7.88 -1.85 -10.77
C ASN A 74 -8.09 -1.30 -9.35
N SER A 75 -8.10 0.02 -9.20
CA SER A 75 -8.33 0.68 -7.92
C SER A 75 -9.72 0.36 -7.35
N GLN A 76 -10.74 0.35 -8.21
CA GLN A 76 -12.11 -0.02 -7.83
C GLN A 76 -12.23 -1.49 -7.44
N ALA A 77 -11.58 -2.40 -8.16
CA ALA A 77 -11.57 -3.83 -7.85
C ALA A 77 -10.93 -4.11 -6.48
N VAL A 78 -9.78 -3.49 -6.20
CA VAL A 78 -9.11 -3.60 -4.89
C VAL A 78 -9.97 -2.98 -3.79
N ALA A 79 -10.56 -1.80 -4.01
CA ALA A 79 -11.45 -1.17 -3.03
C ALA A 79 -12.70 -2.02 -2.76
N ALA A 80 -13.25 -2.68 -3.78
CA ALA A 80 -14.36 -3.62 -3.62
C ALA A 80 -13.97 -4.85 -2.78
N ALA A 81 -12.74 -5.35 -2.96
CA ALA A 81 -12.20 -6.42 -2.13
C ALA A 81 -12.09 -5.97 -0.67
N VAL A 82 -11.50 -4.79 -0.40
CA VAL A 82 -11.42 -4.23 0.96
C VAL A 82 -12.79 -4.12 1.61
N ARG A 83 -13.82 -3.66 0.89
CA ARG A 83 -15.18 -3.51 1.45
C ARG A 83 -15.87 -4.83 1.85
N ARG A 84 -15.39 -5.99 1.37
CA ARG A 84 -15.88 -7.30 1.82
C ARG A 84 -15.41 -7.64 3.25
N HIS A 85 -14.30 -7.08 3.68
CA HIS A 85 -13.71 -7.26 5.00
C HIS A 85 -14.26 -6.22 5.99
N LYS A 86 -15.55 -6.35 6.31
CA LYS A 86 -16.22 -5.44 7.27
C LYS A 86 -15.63 -5.66 8.66
N ASP A 87 -15.40 -4.54 9.37
CA ASP A 87 -14.88 -4.54 10.73
C ASP A 87 -13.48 -5.16 10.89
N GLU A 88 -12.76 -5.35 9.78
CA GLU A 88 -11.40 -5.87 9.74
C GLU A 88 -10.39 -4.77 9.43
N ILE A 89 -9.15 -4.95 9.93
CA ILE A 89 -8.01 -4.14 9.51
C ILE A 89 -7.33 -4.85 8.34
N VAL A 90 -7.39 -4.23 7.17
CA VAL A 90 -6.91 -4.81 5.92
C VAL A 90 -5.61 -4.15 5.48
N LEU A 91 -4.56 -4.95 5.29
CA LEU A 91 -3.37 -4.48 4.58
C LEU A 91 -3.55 -4.68 3.07
N VAL A 92 -3.39 -3.60 2.32
CA VAL A 92 -3.30 -3.65 0.85
C VAL A 92 -1.86 -3.42 0.41
N VAL A 93 -1.29 -4.38 -0.31
CA VAL A 93 0.02 -4.25 -0.97
C VAL A 93 -0.19 -4.20 -2.48
N GLY A 94 -0.01 -3.01 -3.05
CA GLY A 94 -0.27 -2.74 -4.46
C GLY A 94 0.93 -2.16 -5.21
N HIS A 95 0.63 -1.40 -6.24
CA HIS A 95 1.58 -0.63 -7.05
C HIS A 95 1.39 0.87 -6.79
N ILE A 96 1.96 1.73 -7.64
CA ILE A 96 1.78 3.19 -7.58
C ILE A 96 0.30 3.63 -7.58
N THR A 97 -0.60 2.77 -8.03
CA THR A 97 -2.06 2.98 -8.04
C THR A 97 -2.74 2.86 -6.67
N VAL A 98 -1.99 2.59 -5.60
CA VAL A 98 -2.53 2.49 -4.23
C VAL A 98 -3.22 3.78 -3.79
N THR A 99 -2.78 4.94 -4.31
CA THR A 99 -3.44 6.23 -4.08
C THR A 99 -4.86 6.29 -4.69
N GLY A 100 -5.07 5.61 -5.82
CA GLY A 100 -6.40 5.42 -6.41
C GLY A 100 -7.31 4.55 -5.54
N VAL A 101 -6.76 3.55 -4.85
CA VAL A 101 -7.53 2.73 -3.88
C VAL A 101 -7.97 3.57 -2.70
N ILE A 102 -7.10 4.46 -2.18
CA ILE A 102 -7.44 5.40 -1.11
C ILE A 102 -8.64 6.27 -1.52
N ALA A 103 -8.59 6.87 -2.71
CA ALA A 103 -9.68 7.69 -3.25
C ALA A 103 -10.96 6.86 -3.46
N ALA A 104 -10.86 5.64 -3.99
CA ALA A 104 -11.99 4.75 -4.18
C ALA A 104 -12.65 4.30 -2.87
N LEU A 105 -11.92 4.32 -1.76
CA LEU A 105 -12.43 4.03 -0.40
C LEU A 105 -12.98 5.28 0.31
N GLY A 106 -13.03 6.43 -0.35
CA GLY A 106 -13.54 7.69 0.21
C GLY A 106 -12.51 8.55 0.91
N GLY A 107 -11.22 8.22 0.81
CA GLY A 107 -10.12 9.07 1.26
C GLY A 107 -9.79 10.19 0.26
N PRO A 108 -8.81 11.04 0.56
CA PRO A 108 -8.42 12.14 -0.30
C PRO A 108 -7.81 11.67 -1.63
N ARG A 109 -7.90 12.50 -2.65
CA ARG A 109 -7.17 12.29 -3.90
C ARG A 109 -5.71 12.67 -3.69
N LEU A 110 -4.83 11.70 -3.82
CA LEU A 110 -3.40 11.87 -3.72
C LEU A 110 -2.74 11.76 -5.10
N PRO A 111 -1.58 12.41 -5.30
CA PRO A 111 -0.79 12.17 -6.50
C PRO A 111 -0.30 10.72 -6.55
N THR A 112 0.09 10.26 -7.72
CA THR A 112 0.72 8.96 -7.89
C THR A 112 2.06 8.94 -7.16
N ILE A 113 2.36 7.84 -6.49
CA ILE A 113 3.66 7.63 -5.83
C ILE A 113 4.75 7.59 -6.90
N CYS A 114 5.83 8.33 -6.70
CA CYS A 114 6.99 8.29 -7.60
C CYS A 114 7.65 6.90 -7.61
N ASP A 115 8.24 6.53 -8.75
CA ASP A 115 8.78 5.18 -8.97
C ASP A 115 9.91 4.78 -8.03
N ASN A 116 10.61 5.75 -7.47
CA ASN A 116 11.71 5.54 -6.52
C ASN A 116 11.30 5.68 -5.04
N VAL A 117 9.99 5.74 -4.74
CA VAL A 117 9.47 5.85 -3.37
C VAL A 117 8.76 4.56 -2.98
N PHE A 118 9.22 3.93 -1.91
CA PHE A 118 8.73 2.64 -1.40
C PHE A 118 8.38 2.67 0.09
N SER A 119 8.76 3.73 0.81
CA SER A 119 8.56 3.85 2.26
C SER A 119 7.18 4.33 2.67
N ASP A 120 6.33 4.76 1.73
CA ASP A 120 5.02 5.30 2.05
C ASP A 120 4.08 4.24 2.64
N LEU A 121 3.54 4.54 3.83
CA LEU A 121 2.50 3.78 4.49
C LEU A 121 1.30 4.69 4.73
N PHE A 122 0.18 4.36 4.13
CA PHE A 122 -1.07 5.08 4.29
C PHE A 122 -2.02 4.26 5.16
N GLN A 123 -2.47 4.84 6.26
CA GLN A 123 -3.56 4.31 7.04
C GLN A 123 -4.81 5.14 6.75
N LEU A 124 -5.88 4.48 6.30
CA LEU A 124 -7.17 5.11 6.02
C LEU A 124 -8.24 4.54 6.95
N THR A 125 -9.01 5.44 7.54
CA THR A 125 -10.27 5.12 8.23
C THR A 125 -11.42 5.64 7.37
N PRO A 126 -12.04 4.79 6.52
CA PRO A 126 -12.99 5.25 5.50
C PRO A 126 -14.19 6.04 6.07
N ALA A 127 -14.65 5.69 7.27
CA ALA A 127 -15.76 6.36 7.94
C ALA A 127 -15.49 7.86 8.25
N LEU A 128 -14.22 8.26 8.27
CA LEU A 128 -13.80 9.65 8.51
C LEU A 128 -13.53 10.42 7.21
N GLY A 129 -13.76 9.79 6.04
CA GLY A 129 -13.52 10.41 4.73
C GLY A 129 -12.08 10.89 4.57
N GLU A 130 -11.89 12.06 4.00
CA GLU A 130 -10.56 12.66 3.77
C GLU A 130 -9.75 12.87 5.05
N GLN A 131 -10.42 13.10 6.18
CA GLN A 131 -9.78 13.31 7.48
C GLN A 131 -9.25 12.02 8.10
N GLY A 132 -9.68 10.87 7.57
CA GLY A 132 -9.30 9.55 8.04
C GLY A 132 -7.95 9.06 7.55
N LEU A 133 -7.22 9.85 6.75
CA LEU A 133 -5.93 9.48 6.21
C LEU A 133 -4.78 9.89 7.15
N VAL A 134 -3.92 8.93 7.47
CA VAL A 134 -2.62 9.17 8.11
C VAL A 134 -1.55 8.68 7.16
N HIS A 135 -0.53 9.51 6.88
CA HIS A 135 0.62 9.17 6.07
C HIS A 135 1.85 9.01 6.95
N LEU A 136 2.47 7.88 6.86
CA LEU A 136 3.63 7.45 7.63
C LEU A 136 4.71 6.93 6.67
N HIS A 137 5.91 6.73 7.19
CA HIS A 137 7.00 6.05 6.47
C HIS A 137 7.49 4.86 7.29
N TYR A 138 7.96 3.82 6.60
CA TYR A 138 8.50 2.62 7.22
C TYR A 138 9.79 2.16 6.55
N GLY A 139 10.58 1.37 7.27
CA GLY A 139 11.85 0.82 6.79
C GLY A 139 12.97 1.85 6.70
N ALA A 140 13.96 1.57 5.87
CA ALA A 140 15.09 2.47 5.68
C ALA A 140 14.64 3.82 5.08
N ALA A 141 15.25 4.90 5.57
CA ALA A 141 14.99 6.24 5.05
C ALA A 141 15.35 6.35 3.56
N GLU A 142 14.52 7.08 2.82
CA GLU A 142 14.72 7.37 1.41
C GLU A 142 15.01 8.84 1.19
N ASN A 143 15.88 9.13 0.24
CA ASN A 143 16.10 10.51 -0.20
C ASN A 143 14.99 10.90 -1.21
N ILE A 144 13.82 11.28 -0.68
CA ILE A 144 12.66 11.62 -1.49
C ILE A 144 12.78 13.06 -2.00
N SER A 145 12.81 13.23 -3.32
CA SER A 145 12.75 14.55 -3.96
C SER A 145 11.51 15.33 -3.48
N PRO A 146 11.61 16.67 -3.28
CA PRO A 146 10.47 17.48 -2.92
C PRO A 146 9.25 17.31 -3.86
N SER A 147 9.49 17.10 -5.15
CA SER A 147 8.44 16.85 -6.16
C SER A 147 7.73 15.50 -6.00
N CYS A 148 8.33 14.55 -5.27
CA CYS A 148 7.80 13.23 -5.02
C CYS A 148 7.16 13.09 -3.63
N ARG A 149 7.23 14.13 -2.80
CA ARG A 149 6.62 14.09 -1.48
C ARG A 149 5.12 14.21 -1.58
N ILE A 150 4.41 13.24 -1.05
CA ILE A 150 2.96 13.30 -0.89
C ILE A 150 2.70 14.13 0.38
N SER A 151 2.16 15.33 0.20
CA SER A 151 1.70 16.15 1.32
C SER A 151 0.27 15.72 1.66
N ALA A 152 0.01 15.41 2.93
CA ALA A 152 -1.36 15.29 3.40
C ALA A 152 -2.09 16.63 3.18
N PRO A 153 -3.40 16.63 2.86
CA PRO A 153 -4.15 17.87 2.73
C PRO A 153 -4.00 18.69 4.01
N VAL A 154 -3.61 19.95 3.84
CA VAL A 154 -3.46 20.90 4.97
C VAL A 154 -4.82 21.01 5.64
N ARG A 155 -4.88 20.68 6.93
CA ARG A 155 -6.07 20.93 7.74
C ARG A 155 -6.21 22.44 7.91
N GLU A 156 -7.09 23.07 7.14
CA GLU A 156 -7.55 24.40 7.50
C GLU A 156 -8.30 24.29 8.84
N ARG A 157 -7.75 24.91 9.86
CA ARG A 157 -8.49 25.07 11.12
C ARG A 157 -9.66 26.02 10.79
N GLN A 158 -10.86 25.51 10.84
CA GLN A 158 -12.04 26.35 10.93
C GLN A 158 -11.96 27.02 12.33
N GLU A 159 -11.69 28.30 12.33
CA GLU A 159 -11.82 29.17 13.51
C GLU A 159 -13.31 29.40 13.87
#